data_b33fbcf3e120e99862d11c983b615a1c
#
_entry.id   b33fbcf3e120e99862d11c983b615a1c
#
_cell.length_a   1.000
_cell.length_b   1.000
_cell.length_c   1.000
_cell.angle_alpha   90.00
_cell.angle_beta   90.00
_cell.angle_gamma   90.00
#
_symmetry.space_group_name_H-M   'P 1'
#
loop_
_entity.id
_entity.type
_entity.pdbx_description
1 polymer ?
#
loop_
_entity_poly.entity_id
_entity_poly.type
_entity_poly.pdbx_seq_one_letter_code
_entity_poly.pdbx_strand_id
1 'polypeptide(L)' 'MMGFKKSDKVVTKIGSGVSLYFLDNEYYIVQDASMPGRIVLIDDDKQRLSWPSSKFELYEEETE' A
#
# COMPACT_ATOMS: atom_id res chain seq x y z
N MET A 1 -10.96 -1.42 13.99
CA MET A 1 -9.57 -1.62 13.89
C MET A 1 -9.10 -1.54 12.48
N MET A 2 -8.19 -0.73 12.28
CA MET A 2 -7.78 -0.47 10.94
C MET A 2 -6.48 -1.13 10.66
N GLY A 3 -6.42 -1.92 9.73
CA GLY A 3 -5.19 -2.56 9.36
C GLY A 3 -5.38 -3.19 8.02
N PHE A 4 -4.28 -3.47 7.38
CA PHE A 4 -4.32 -4.14 6.10
C PHE A 4 -3.99 -5.60 6.31
N LYS A 5 -4.38 -6.41 5.36
CA LYS A 5 -4.10 -7.82 5.38
C LYS A 5 -3.30 -8.19 4.15
N LYS A 6 -2.61 -9.29 4.24
CA LYS A 6 -1.94 -9.82 3.07
C LYS A 6 -2.93 -9.96 1.93
N SER A 7 -2.52 -9.56 0.76
CA SER A 7 -3.30 -9.60 -0.48
C SER A 7 -4.30 -8.45 -0.61
N ASP A 8 -4.38 -7.56 0.37
CA ASP A 8 -5.20 -6.36 0.20
C ASP A 8 -4.59 -5.49 -0.88
N LYS A 9 -5.45 -4.77 -1.58
CA LYS A 9 -5.01 -3.77 -2.53
C LYS A 9 -4.99 -2.42 -1.86
N VAL A 10 -3.90 -1.69 -2.02
CA VAL A 10 -3.76 -0.38 -1.41
C VAL A 10 -3.29 0.62 -2.45
N VAL A 11 -3.57 1.88 -2.18
CA VAL A 11 -3.07 2.99 -2.99
C VAL A 11 -2.40 3.98 -2.06
N THR A 12 -1.56 4.83 -2.64
CA THR A 12 -0.89 5.85 -1.85
C THR A 12 -1.87 6.94 -1.47
N LYS A 13 -1.71 7.48 -0.29
CA LYS A 13 -2.49 8.65 0.10
C LYS A 13 -1.87 9.89 -0.52
N ILE A 14 -2.73 10.81 -0.90
CA ILE A 14 -2.27 12.09 -1.42
C ILE A 14 -1.49 12.79 -0.33
N GLY A 15 -0.30 13.27 -0.69
CA GLY A 15 0.53 13.99 0.26
C GLY A 15 1.34 13.12 1.19
N SER A 16 1.35 11.81 0.95
CA SER A 16 2.07 10.91 1.84
C SER A 16 3.58 10.94 1.63
N GLY A 17 4.04 11.48 0.50
CA GLY A 17 5.47 11.59 0.26
C GLY A 17 6.12 10.35 -0.33
N VAL A 18 5.34 9.40 -0.79
CA VAL A 18 5.89 8.16 -1.34
C VAL A 18 5.78 8.09 -2.86
N SER A 19 5.46 9.20 -3.50
CA SER A 19 5.26 9.17 -4.95
C SER A 19 6.53 8.88 -5.72
N LEU A 20 7.70 8.99 -5.10
CA LEU A 20 8.93 8.60 -5.77
C LEU A 20 9.03 7.10 -5.96
N TYR A 21 8.26 6.35 -5.20
CA TYR A 21 8.34 4.90 -5.23
C TYR A 21 7.09 4.25 -5.77
N PHE A 22 5.97 4.97 -5.75
CA PHE A 22 4.68 4.40 -6.11
C PHE A 22 3.93 5.39 -6.99
N LEU A 23 3.22 4.86 -7.96
CA LEU A 23 2.41 5.69 -8.85
C LEU A 23 1.08 6.00 -8.18
N ASP A 24 0.61 7.22 -8.40
CA ASP A 24 -0.62 7.67 -7.77
C ASP A 24 -1.86 6.96 -8.26
N ASN A 25 -1.83 6.50 -9.51
CA ASN A 25 -3.02 5.91 -10.13
C ASN A 25 -3.03 4.41 -10.11
N GLU A 26 -2.10 3.81 -9.37
CA GLU A 26 -1.97 2.36 -9.36
C GLU A 26 -2.22 1.84 -7.99
N TYR A 27 -2.72 0.61 -7.92
CA TYR A 27 -2.80 -0.05 -6.63
C TYR A 27 -1.65 -1.05 -6.51
N TYR A 28 -1.39 -1.43 -5.28
CA TYR A 28 -0.32 -2.36 -4.97
C TYR A 28 -0.87 -3.41 -4.03
N ILE A 29 -0.34 -4.61 -4.11
CA ILE A 29 -0.85 -5.73 -3.32
C ILE A 29 0.03 -5.87 -2.09
N VAL A 30 -0.60 -5.92 -0.92
CA VAL A 30 0.11 -6.10 0.33
C VAL A 30 0.71 -7.50 0.34
N GLN A 31 2.02 -7.56 0.49
CA GLN A 31 2.74 -8.83 0.49
C GLN A 31 2.77 -9.46 1.87
N ASP A 32 2.74 -8.63 2.90
CA ASP A 32 2.77 -9.11 4.26
C ASP A 32 2.27 -7.99 5.15
N ALA A 33 1.52 -8.33 6.16
CA ALA A 33 0.99 -7.35 7.10
C ALA A 33 1.08 -7.87 8.51
N SER A 34 2.10 -8.66 8.79
CA SER A 34 2.24 -9.27 10.11
C SER A 34 2.75 -8.29 11.15
N MET A 35 3.36 -7.17 10.73
CA MET A 35 3.89 -6.20 11.67
C MET A 35 2.88 -5.10 11.90
N PRO A 36 2.61 -4.75 13.15
CA PRO A 36 1.66 -3.68 13.41
C PRO A 36 2.13 -2.35 12.81
N GLY A 37 1.22 -1.68 12.14
CA GLY A 37 1.49 -0.36 11.60
C GLY A 37 2.36 -0.34 10.36
N ARG A 38 2.70 -1.49 9.81
CA ARG A 38 3.54 -1.55 8.62
C ARG A 38 3.00 -2.60 7.67
N ILE A 39 3.24 -2.36 6.40
CA ILE A 39 2.89 -3.33 5.37
C ILE A 39 4.09 -3.48 4.44
N VAL A 40 4.18 -4.62 3.81
CA VAL A 40 5.24 -4.90 2.85
C VAL A 40 4.64 -4.82 1.47
N LEU A 41 5.27 -4.04 0.61
CA LEU A 41 4.81 -3.84 -0.75
C LEU A 41 5.99 -3.97 -1.69
N ILE A 42 5.68 -4.21 -2.95
CA ILE A 42 6.68 -4.19 -4.02
C ILE A 42 6.48 -2.89 -4.77
N ASP A 43 7.49 -2.04 -4.77
CA ASP A 43 7.39 -0.72 -5.37
C ASP A 43 7.64 -0.80 -6.87
N ASP A 44 7.67 0.37 -7.52
CA ASP A 44 7.87 0.43 -8.96
C ASP A 44 9.21 -0.10 -9.39
N ASP A 45 10.18 -0.10 -8.50
CA ASP A 45 11.52 -0.63 -8.79
C ASP A 45 11.60 -2.12 -8.52
N LYS A 46 10.48 -2.74 -8.20
CA LYS A 46 10.39 -4.18 -7.93
C LYS A 46 11.10 -4.58 -6.65
N GLN A 47 11.21 -3.67 -5.72
CA GLN A 47 11.84 -3.95 -4.44
C GLN A 47 10.78 -4.20 -3.39
N ARG A 48 10.99 -5.25 -2.62
CA ARG A 48 10.06 -5.65 -1.58
C ARG A 48 10.50 -4.99 -0.28
N LEU A 49 9.77 -3.97 0.13
CA LEU A 49 10.13 -3.18 1.30
C LEU A 49 8.93 -2.99 2.19
N SER A 50 9.18 -2.73 3.47
CA SER A 50 8.09 -2.43 4.38
C SER A 50 7.89 -0.92 4.43
N TRP A 51 6.63 -0.52 4.57
CA TRP A 51 6.25 0.88 4.58
C TRP A 51 5.27 1.12 5.70
N PRO A 52 5.25 2.33 6.26
CA PRO A 52 4.22 2.64 7.26
C PRO A 52 2.84 2.55 6.64
N SER A 53 1.95 1.86 7.29
CA SER A 53 0.61 1.67 6.73
C SER A 53 -0.15 2.99 6.66
N SER A 54 0.24 3.98 7.45
CA SER A 54 -0.45 5.26 7.45
C SER A 54 -0.29 6.04 6.15
N LYS A 55 0.64 5.64 5.30
CA LYS A 55 0.86 6.31 4.03
C LYS A 55 0.01 5.74 2.90
N PHE A 56 -0.81 4.76 3.20
CA PHE A 56 -1.62 4.08 2.20
C PHE A 56 -3.04 3.95 2.68
N GLU A 57 -3.93 3.69 1.74
CA GLU A 57 -5.31 3.40 2.07
C GLU A 57 -5.81 2.30 1.16
N LEU A 58 -6.87 1.65 1.57
CA LEU A 58 -7.41 0.55 0.78
C LEU A 58 -7.88 1.05 -0.56
N TYR A 59 -7.54 0.30 -1.58
CA TYR A 59 -8.05 0.55 -2.91
C TYR A 59 -9.47 0.02 -3.00
N GLU A 60 -10.40 0.86 -3.40
CA GLU A 60 -11.78 0.45 -3.52
C GLU A 60 -12.12 0.39 -4.98
N GLU A 61 -12.40 -0.81 -5.44
CA GLU A 61 -12.84 -0.99 -6.80
C GLU A 61 -14.29 -0.63 -6.88
N GLU A 62 -14.63 0.11 -7.91
CA GLU A 62 -16.02 0.35 -8.15
C GLU A 62 -16.63 -0.85 -8.79
N THR A 63 -17.70 -1.31 -8.22
CA THR A 63 -18.43 -2.41 -8.84
C THR A 63 -19.79 -1.93 -9.23
N GLU A 64 -20.25 -2.42 -10.29
CA GLU A 64 -21.52 -2.00 -10.83
C GLU A 64 -22.63 -2.82 -10.36
#